data_508e8a856a87427062a4a172e7099021
#
_entry.id   508e8a856a87427062a4a172e7099021
#
_cell.length_a   1.000
_cell.length_b   1.000
_cell.length_c   1.000
_cell.angle_alpha   90.00
_cell.angle_beta   90.00
_cell.angle_gamma   90.00
#
_symmetry.space_group_name_H-M   'P 1'
#
loop_
_entity.id
_entity.type
_entity.pdbx_description
1 polymer ?
#
loop_
_entity_poly.entity_id
_entity_poly.type
_entity_poly.pdbx_seq_one_letter_code
_entity_poly.pdbx_strand_id
1 'polypeptide(L)'
;MCACVRACALAALLATGQVPTAAQPAAGDKPRITLDVTRVSLLATVTDRRGRLVGGLKADDFEVLENKRPQRILEFSAAASLPLRLALLLDASTSVREQFRFIQEASIQFLRYALRDPQDLAMVISFDSVMEPVSDFSNDQASLAKAIRELRAGRGTALYDAIDFACREKLSRVPRNLHFRKVVVIVSDGEDTQSRMTRTQALEAAIKGDVVIYAISSNSNPAETEGDRVLRFLASETGGFVVFPFKRSDLAQSFDRIANELRRQYAILYRPEPLPTDGRYHTVEVRVKGKKNFSVRCRKGYFAPLSP
;
A
#
# COMPACT_ATOMS: atom_id res chain seq x y z
N MET A 1 -50.50 55.11 -65.70
CA MET A 1 -49.91 56.39 -65.23
C MET A 1 -48.56 56.00 -64.61
N CYS A 2 -47.62 56.21 -65.40
CA CYS A 2 -46.39 56.99 -65.38
C CYS A 2 -45.65 57.02 -64.06
N ALA A 3 -44.45 56.50 -64.03
CA ALA A 3 -43.27 57.27 -63.63
C ALA A 3 -41.96 56.48 -63.86
N CYS A 4 -41.12 57.09 -64.67
CA CYS A 4 -39.72 56.75 -64.90
C CYS A 4 -38.85 56.84 -63.67
N VAL A 5 -37.92 55.89 -63.51
CA VAL A 5 -36.77 56.12 -62.64
C VAL A 5 -35.47 55.79 -63.35
N ARG A 6 -34.61 56.79 -63.34
CA ARG A 6 -33.29 56.86 -63.98
C ARG A 6 -32.29 55.91 -63.22
N ALA A 7 -31.50 55.19 -64.01
CA ALA A 7 -30.32 54.48 -63.54
C ALA A 7 -29.15 55.43 -63.22
N CYS A 8 -28.55 55.27 -62.05
CA CYS A 8 -27.22 55.81 -61.73
C CYS A 8 -26.26 54.62 -61.47
N ALA A 9 -25.32 54.47 -62.39
CA ALA A 9 -24.23 53.50 -62.20
C ALA A 9 -23.19 54.11 -61.26
N LEU A 10 -22.92 53.38 -60.19
CA LEU A 10 -21.80 53.69 -59.30
C LEU A 10 -20.81 52.53 -59.40
N ALA A 11 -19.65 52.84 -59.95
CA ALA A 11 -18.53 51.89 -60.00
C ALA A 11 -17.90 51.73 -58.60
N ALA A 12 -17.99 50.57 -58.03
CA ALA A 12 -17.29 50.25 -56.78
C ALA A 12 -15.95 49.57 -57.09
N LEU A 13 -14.85 50.23 -56.74
CA LEU A 13 -13.51 49.66 -56.72
C LEU A 13 -13.47 48.59 -55.64
N LEU A 14 -13.24 47.34 -56.02
CA LEU A 14 -12.90 46.25 -55.11
C LEU A 14 -11.40 46.34 -54.75
N ALA A 15 -11.10 46.91 -53.59
CA ALA A 15 -9.78 46.75 -52.96
C ALA A 15 -9.70 45.39 -52.30
N THR A 16 -8.88 44.45 -52.85
CA THR A 16 -8.56 43.18 -52.26
C THR A 16 -7.59 43.39 -51.09
N GLY A 17 -8.12 43.58 -49.89
CA GLY A 17 -7.34 43.56 -48.66
C GLY A 17 -6.97 42.12 -48.31
N GLN A 18 -5.70 41.76 -48.48
CA GLN A 18 -5.15 40.52 -47.91
C GLN A 18 -5.14 40.65 -46.39
N VAL A 19 -5.99 39.86 -45.74
CA VAL A 19 -5.96 39.68 -44.26
C VAL A 19 -4.73 38.85 -43.96
N PRO A 20 -3.80 39.32 -43.10
CA PRO A 20 -2.67 38.45 -42.66
C PRO A 20 -3.23 37.30 -41.83
N THR A 21 -3.01 36.09 -42.32
CA THR A 21 -3.28 34.87 -41.58
C THR A 21 -2.42 34.86 -40.31
N ALA A 22 -3.04 35.05 -39.16
CA ALA A 22 -2.37 34.92 -37.89
C ALA A 22 -1.85 33.48 -37.78
N ALA A 23 -0.54 33.32 -37.67
CA ALA A 23 0.12 32.05 -37.41
C ALA A 23 -0.46 31.45 -36.11
N GLN A 24 -1.09 30.30 -36.22
CA GLN A 24 -1.47 29.52 -35.04
C GLN A 24 -0.21 29.24 -34.22
N PRO A 25 -0.20 29.50 -32.90
CA PRO A 25 0.91 29.09 -32.06
C PRO A 25 1.01 27.58 -32.12
N ALA A 26 2.20 27.07 -32.46
CA ALA A 26 2.54 25.65 -32.40
C ALA A 26 2.06 25.13 -31.06
N ALA A 27 1.33 23.99 -31.11
CA ALA A 27 0.87 23.28 -29.91
C ALA A 27 2.07 23.07 -29.00
N GLY A 28 2.18 23.90 -27.96
CA GLY A 28 3.24 23.77 -26.97
C GLY A 28 3.24 22.37 -26.40
N ASP A 29 4.37 21.73 -26.56
CA ASP A 29 4.69 20.44 -25.93
C ASP A 29 4.45 20.62 -24.43
N LYS A 30 3.30 20.13 -23.95
CA LYS A 30 3.00 20.12 -22.51
C LYS A 30 4.11 19.30 -21.87
N PRO A 31 4.86 19.85 -20.92
CA PRO A 31 5.90 19.08 -20.26
C PRO A 31 5.26 17.81 -19.70
N ARG A 32 5.51 16.68 -20.32
CA ARG A 32 5.18 15.35 -19.80
C ARG A 32 6.11 15.19 -18.59
N ILE A 33 5.58 15.47 -17.39
CA ILE A 33 6.26 15.10 -16.16
C ILE A 33 6.21 13.58 -16.14
N THR A 34 7.20 12.97 -16.73
CA THR A 34 7.50 11.55 -16.52
C THR A 34 8.02 11.49 -15.09
N LEU A 35 7.14 11.12 -14.16
CA LEU A 35 7.56 10.74 -12.81
C LEU A 35 8.39 9.47 -12.96
N ASP A 36 9.67 9.66 -13.20
CA ASP A 36 10.66 8.61 -13.22
C ASP A 36 10.69 7.99 -11.83
N VAL A 37 10.18 6.76 -11.71
CA VAL A 37 10.33 5.95 -10.49
C VAL A 37 11.79 5.50 -10.43
N THR A 38 12.67 6.47 -10.17
CA THR A 38 14.12 6.23 -10.11
C THR A 38 14.58 5.82 -8.71
N ARG A 39 13.66 5.66 -7.77
CA ARG A 39 13.97 5.41 -6.36
C ARG A 39 13.13 4.26 -5.82
N VAL A 40 13.77 3.39 -5.03
CA VAL A 40 13.13 2.27 -4.35
C VAL A 40 13.08 2.55 -2.86
N SER A 41 11.88 2.55 -2.29
CA SER A 41 11.65 2.73 -0.86
C SER A 41 11.50 1.37 -0.18
N LEU A 42 12.16 1.17 0.94
CA LEU A 42 12.11 -0.04 1.75
C LEU A 42 11.74 0.31 3.18
N LEU A 43 10.77 -0.42 3.74
CA LEU A 43 10.54 -0.46 5.17
C LEU A 43 11.26 -1.68 5.73
N ALA A 44 12.21 -1.45 6.64
CA ALA A 44 13.03 -2.51 7.23
C ALA A 44 12.81 -2.59 8.74
N THR A 45 12.62 -3.79 9.25
CA THR A 45 12.56 -4.08 10.70
C THR A 45 13.79 -4.87 11.08
N VAL A 46 14.47 -4.45 12.15
CA VAL A 46 15.65 -5.14 12.68
C VAL A 46 15.31 -5.76 14.03
N THR A 47 15.66 -7.02 14.20
CA THR A 47 15.50 -7.75 15.47
C THR A 47 16.80 -8.39 15.91
N ASP A 48 17.01 -8.52 17.22
CA ASP A 48 18.08 -9.29 17.81
C ASP A 48 17.76 -10.81 17.82
N ARG A 49 18.70 -11.63 18.31
CA ARG A 49 18.50 -13.09 18.43
C ARG A 49 17.32 -13.50 19.32
N ARG A 50 16.85 -12.62 20.20
CA ARG A 50 15.69 -12.84 21.07
C ARG A 50 14.40 -12.33 20.45
N GLY A 51 14.43 -11.87 19.18
CA GLY A 51 13.29 -11.30 18.48
C GLY A 51 12.90 -9.90 18.97
N ARG A 52 13.71 -9.21 19.77
CA ARG A 52 13.44 -7.85 20.25
C ARG A 52 13.81 -6.85 19.16
N LEU A 53 12.95 -5.85 18.97
CA LEU A 53 13.16 -4.77 18.00
C LEU A 53 14.38 -3.94 18.37
N VAL A 54 15.28 -3.74 17.42
CA VAL A 54 16.51 -2.95 17.57
C VAL A 54 16.27 -1.57 16.99
N GLY A 55 16.45 -0.53 17.81
CA GLY A 55 16.41 0.88 17.43
C GLY A 55 17.78 1.52 17.44
N GLY A 56 17.87 2.79 16.97
CA GLY A 56 19.08 3.60 17.06
C GLY A 56 20.17 3.29 16.04
N LEU A 57 19.88 2.45 15.01
CA LEU A 57 20.80 2.22 13.92
C LEU A 57 20.83 3.41 12.95
N LYS A 58 21.97 3.63 12.31
CA LYS A 58 22.21 4.69 11.32
C LYS A 58 22.31 4.11 9.90
N ALA A 59 22.26 4.97 8.89
CA ALA A 59 22.41 4.55 7.48
C ALA A 59 23.65 3.69 7.23
N ASP A 60 24.79 4.07 7.83
CA ASP A 60 26.06 3.39 7.67
C ASP A 60 26.10 1.98 8.27
N ASP A 61 25.17 1.67 9.20
CA ASP A 61 25.02 0.33 9.75
C ASP A 61 24.36 -0.63 8.73
N PHE A 62 23.75 -0.11 7.66
CA PHE A 62 22.99 -0.94 6.71
C PHE A 62 23.76 -1.16 5.40
N GLU A 63 23.52 -2.30 4.79
CA GLU A 63 23.87 -2.66 3.44
C GLU A 63 22.61 -3.07 2.69
N VAL A 64 22.36 -2.46 1.53
CA VAL A 64 21.26 -2.83 0.62
C VAL A 64 21.86 -3.54 -0.58
N LEU A 65 21.30 -4.69 -0.92
CA LEU A 65 21.69 -5.50 -2.07
C LEU A 65 20.49 -5.63 -3.01
N GLU A 66 20.67 -5.30 -4.29
CA GLU A 66 19.71 -5.60 -5.35
C GLU A 66 20.31 -6.62 -6.31
N ASN A 67 19.62 -7.73 -6.52
CA ASN A 67 20.14 -8.85 -7.31
C ASN A 67 21.58 -9.23 -6.90
N LYS A 68 21.86 -9.22 -5.57
CA LYS A 68 23.16 -9.46 -4.93
C LYS A 68 24.22 -8.37 -5.19
N ARG A 69 23.87 -7.24 -5.80
CA ARG A 69 24.78 -6.11 -6.03
C ARG A 69 24.54 -5.04 -4.98
N PRO A 70 25.59 -4.52 -4.31
CA PRO A 70 25.46 -3.44 -3.34
C PRO A 70 24.88 -2.18 -3.98
N GLN A 71 23.99 -1.52 -3.24
CA GLN A 71 23.33 -0.29 -3.66
C GLN A 71 23.60 0.83 -2.66
N ARG A 72 23.69 2.06 -3.16
CA ARG A 72 23.91 3.24 -2.33
C ARG A 72 22.59 3.72 -1.71
N ILE A 73 22.56 3.82 -0.39
CA ILE A 73 21.44 4.45 0.34
C ILE A 73 21.49 5.95 0.09
N LEU A 74 20.39 6.53 -0.36
CA LEU A 74 20.23 7.97 -0.60
C LEU A 74 19.64 8.69 0.60
N GLU A 75 18.57 8.11 1.18
CA GLU A 75 17.87 8.67 2.33
C GLU A 75 17.62 7.56 3.35
N PHE A 76 17.69 7.95 4.62
CA PHE A 76 17.48 7.05 5.74
C PHE A 76 16.77 7.80 6.87
N SER A 77 15.72 7.20 7.41
CA SER A 77 15.01 7.78 8.55
C SER A 77 14.36 6.70 9.41
N ALA A 78 13.96 7.06 10.63
CA ALA A 78 13.02 6.24 11.40
C ALA A 78 11.66 6.28 10.70
N ALA A 79 11.10 5.13 10.33
CA ALA A 79 9.83 5.09 9.60
C ALA A 79 8.66 5.71 10.39
N ALA A 80 8.77 5.79 11.72
CA ALA A 80 7.75 6.44 12.56
C ALA A 80 7.55 7.94 12.23
N SER A 81 8.52 8.59 11.57
CA SER A 81 8.37 9.98 11.09
C SER A 81 7.55 10.10 9.80
N LEU A 82 7.22 8.98 9.16
CA LEU A 82 6.42 8.96 7.93
C LEU A 82 4.96 8.70 8.27
N PRO A 83 4.00 9.45 7.68
CA PRO A 83 2.59 9.21 7.89
C PRO A 83 2.15 7.81 7.51
N LEU A 84 1.24 7.23 8.29
CA LEU A 84 0.72 5.87 8.07
C LEU A 84 -0.54 5.90 7.17
N ARG A 85 -0.61 4.96 6.23
CA ARG A 85 -1.81 4.60 5.47
C ARG A 85 -2.08 3.13 5.73
N LEU A 86 -3.07 2.85 6.54
CA LEU A 86 -3.39 1.51 7.03
C LEU A 86 -4.73 1.05 6.48
N ALA A 87 -4.75 -0.12 5.82
CA ALA A 87 -5.98 -0.84 5.54
C ALA A 87 -6.10 -2.02 6.51
N LEU A 88 -7.15 -2.01 7.33
CA LEU A 88 -7.47 -3.10 8.25
C LEU A 88 -8.51 -4.00 7.57
N LEU A 89 -8.12 -5.24 7.26
CA LEU A 89 -8.94 -6.25 6.61
C LEU A 89 -9.45 -7.23 7.66
N LEU A 90 -10.75 -7.25 7.87
CA LEU A 90 -11.42 -8.09 8.86
C LEU A 90 -12.22 -9.19 8.19
N ASP A 91 -11.81 -10.41 8.43
CA ASP A 91 -12.57 -11.59 8.05
C ASP A 91 -13.90 -11.63 8.82
N ALA A 92 -14.99 -11.69 8.08
CA ALA A 92 -16.34 -11.82 8.63
C ALA A 92 -16.97 -13.16 8.24
N SER A 93 -16.18 -14.14 7.82
CA SER A 93 -16.64 -15.48 7.44
C SER A 93 -17.25 -16.26 8.61
N THR A 94 -17.83 -17.41 8.29
CA THR A 94 -18.45 -18.27 9.31
C THR A 94 -17.44 -18.83 10.32
N SER A 95 -16.19 -19.07 9.89
CA SER A 95 -15.12 -19.65 10.73
C SER A 95 -14.75 -18.77 11.92
N VAL A 96 -14.85 -17.44 11.78
CA VAL A 96 -14.50 -16.47 12.83
C VAL A 96 -15.68 -16.06 13.72
N ARG A 97 -16.90 -16.55 13.46
CA ARG A 97 -18.15 -16.09 14.11
C ARG A 97 -18.09 -16.09 15.63
N GLU A 98 -17.53 -17.13 16.24
CA GLU A 98 -17.47 -17.24 17.70
C GLU A 98 -16.53 -16.23 18.37
N GLN A 99 -15.49 -15.78 17.66
CA GLN A 99 -14.53 -14.82 18.16
C GLN A 99 -14.70 -13.42 17.55
N PHE A 100 -15.72 -13.22 16.71
CA PHE A 100 -15.88 -12.01 15.92
C PHE A 100 -15.94 -10.75 16.79
N ARG A 101 -16.65 -10.80 17.93
CA ARG A 101 -16.68 -9.67 18.88
C ARG A 101 -15.31 -9.33 19.46
N PHE A 102 -14.50 -10.34 19.77
CA PHE A 102 -13.12 -10.12 20.24
C PHE A 102 -12.26 -9.47 19.16
N ILE A 103 -12.42 -9.90 17.90
CA ILE A 103 -11.76 -9.30 16.75
C ILE A 103 -12.16 -7.84 16.62
N GLN A 104 -13.46 -7.50 16.70
CA GLN A 104 -13.95 -6.13 16.63
C GLN A 104 -13.32 -5.24 17.73
N GLU A 105 -13.40 -5.64 18.98
CA GLU A 105 -12.88 -4.81 20.10
C GLU A 105 -11.35 -4.68 20.07
N ALA A 106 -10.63 -5.76 19.76
CA ALA A 106 -9.18 -5.72 19.61
C ALA A 106 -8.75 -4.82 18.43
N SER A 107 -9.50 -4.88 17.32
CA SER A 107 -9.28 -4.03 16.14
C SER A 107 -9.48 -2.53 16.45
N ILE A 108 -10.52 -2.21 17.20
CA ILE A 108 -10.79 -0.82 17.64
C ILE A 108 -9.65 -0.31 18.52
N GLN A 109 -9.20 -1.11 19.46
CA GLN A 109 -8.07 -0.74 20.31
C GLN A 109 -6.79 -0.57 19.49
N PHE A 110 -6.52 -1.49 18.56
CA PHE A 110 -5.37 -1.40 17.66
C PHE A 110 -5.34 -0.08 16.90
N LEU A 111 -6.46 0.33 16.31
CA LEU A 111 -6.52 1.60 15.56
C LEU A 111 -6.21 2.80 16.47
N ARG A 112 -6.67 2.79 17.73
CA ARG A 112 -6.33 3.83 18.72
C ARG A 112 -4.82 3.91 19.00
N TYR A 113 -4.13 2.77 19.01
CA TYR A 113 -2.69 2.72 19.23
C TYR A 113 -1.88 2.97 17.96
N ALA A 114 -2.39 2.62 16.80
CA ALA A 114 -1.71 2.77 15.52
C ALA A 114 -1.76 4.22 15.00
N LEU A 115 -2.92 4.87 15.10
CA LEU A 115 -3.15 6.23 14.60
C LEU A 115 -2.82 7.24 15.70
N ARG A 116 -1.60 7.76 15.70
CA ARG A 116 -1.12 8.73 16.71
C ARG A 116 -0.85 10.10 16.15
N ASP A 117 -0.38 10.15 14.91
CA ASP A 117 -0.16 11.39 14.20
C ASP A 117 -1.48 11.82 13.52
N PRO A 118 -1.84 13.10 13.52
CA PRO A 118 -2.99 13.59 12.77
C PRO A 118 -2.97 13.25 11.28
N GLN A 119 -1.80 12.99 10.73
CA GLN A 119 -1.63 12.59 9.33
C GLN A 119 -1.79 11.07 9.10
N ASP A 120 -1.81 10.26 10.18
CA ASP A 120 -2.08 8.82 10.07
C ASP A 120 -3.55 8.60 9.73
N LEU A 121 -3.79 7.78 8.71
CA LEU A 121 -5.16 7.42 8.30
C LEU A 121 -5.30 5.91 8.23
N ALA A 122 -6.47 5.41 8.65
CA ALA A 122 -6.86 4.04 8.45
C ALA A 122 -8.19 3.94 7.72
N MET A 123 -8.36 2.84 7.00
CA MET A 123 -9.62 2.39 6.46
C MET A 123 -9.91 0.97 6.96
N VAL A 124 -11.17 0.58 6.94
CA VAL A 124 -11.61 -0.77 7.32
C VAL A 124 -12.31 -1.42 6.13
N ILE A 125 -11.90 -2.63 5.83
CA ILE A 125 -12.50 -3.49 4.83
C ILE A 125 -12.97 -4.76 5.54
N SER A 126 -14.24 -5.11 5.40
CA SER A 126 -14.76 -6.42 5.78
C SER A 126 -14.76 -7.33 4.56
N PHE A 127 -14.55 -8.61 4.76
CA PHE A 127 -14.70 -9.59 3.69
C PHE A 127 -15.31 -10.88 4.22
N ASP A 128 -16.31 -11.34 3.48
CA ASP A 128 -16.91 -12.67 3.57
C ASP A 128 -16.97 -13.26 2.15
N SER A 129 -18.13 -13.61 1.63
CA SER A 129 -18.30 -14.05 0.23
C SER A 129 -17.94 -12.95 -0.79
N VAL A 130 -17.96 -11.69 -0.36
CA VAL A 130 -17.54 -10.50 -1.09
C VAL A 130 -16.73 -9.60 -0.17
N MET A 131 -15.87 -8.75 -0.75
CA MET A 131 -15.21 -7.71 0.04
C MET A 131 -16.04 -6.43 0.05
N GLU A 132 -16.12 -5.75 1.19
CA GLU A 132 -16.84 -4.50 1.38
C GLU A 132 -15.99 -3.47 2.13
N PRO A 133 -15.69 -2.29 1.54
CA PRO A 133 -15.10 -1.20 2.29
C PRO A 133 -16.14 -0.58 3.21
N VAL A 134 -16.00 -0.76 4.52
CA VAL A 134 -16.93 -0.24 5.54
C VAL A 134 -16.58 1.14 6.04
N SER A 135 -15.34 1.59 5.82
CA SER A 135 -14.92 2.98 5.98
C SER A 135 -13.88 3.33 4.93
N ASP A 136 -13.79 4.61 4.54
CA ASP A 136 -12.65 5.10 3.78
C ASP A 136 -11.55 5.60 4.74
N PHE A 137 -10.42 6.08 4.21
CA PHE A 137 -9.32 6.60 5.01
C PHE A 137 -9.78 7.73 5.93
N SER A 138 -9.62 7.53 7.22
CA SER A 138 -9.97 8.47 8.28
C SER A 138 -9.02 8.36 9.46
N ASN A 139 -8.89 9.43 10.24
CA ASN A 139 -8.28 9.43 11.56
C ASN A 139 -9.33 9.57 12.67
N ASP A 140 -10.61 9.69 12.31
CA ASP A 140 -11.72 9.73 13.27
C ASP A 140 -11.94 8.33 13.89
N GLN A 141 -11.37 8.14 15.06
CA GLN A 141 -11.43 6.89 15.80
C GLN A 141 -12.85 6.49 16.19
N ALA A 142 -13.74 7.46 16.41
CA ALA A 142 -15.13 7.17 16.77
C ALA A 142 -15.90 6.60 15.59
N SER A 143 -15.73 7.21 14.40
CA SER A 143 -16.31 6.74 13.14
C SER A 143 -15.80 5.34 12.76
N LEU A 144 -14.48 5.13 12.83
CA LEU A 144 -13.87 3.81 12.56
C LEU A 144 -14.38 2.74 13.54
N ALA A 145 -14.46 3.07 14.84
CA ALA A 145 -14.98 2.15 15.85
C ALA A 145 -16.45 1.81 15.63
N LYS A 146 -17.27 2.79 15.22
CA LYS A 146 -18.66 2.56 14.85
C LYS A 146 -18.77 1.59 13.67
N ALA A 147 -18.04 1.85 12.59
CA ALA A 147 -18.01 1.00 11.40
C ALA A 147 -17.65 -0.46 11.76
N ILE A 148 -16.61 -0.66 12.60
CA ILE A 148 -16.21 -2.01 13.04
C ILE A 148 -17.33 -2.69 13.86
N ARG A 149 -18.01 -1.98 14.77
CA ARG A 149 -19.06 -2.58 15.62
C ARG A 149 -20.31 -2.97 14.83
N GLU A 150 -20.58 -2.30 13.72
CA GLU A 150 -21.73 -2.55 12.86
C GLU A 150 -21.52 -3.79 11.95
N LEU A 151 -20.30 -4.29 11.81
CA LEU A 151 -20.00 -5.50 11.05
C LEU A 151 -20.77 -6.71 11.57
N ARG A 152 -21.14 -7.58 10.65
CA ARG A 152 -21.83 -8.85 10.95
C ARG A 152 -21.06 -10.00 10.31
N ALA A 153 -21.04 -11.15 10.99
CA ALA A 153 -20.49 -12.36 10.42
C ALA A 153 -21.36 -12.86 9.26
N GLY A 154 -20.75 -13.08 8.11
CA GLY A 154 -21.37 -13.55 6.87
C GLY A 154 -21.03 -14.99 6.55
N ARG A 155 -20.76 -15.28 5.27
CA ARG A 155 -20.42 -16.61 4.73
C ARG A 155 -19.26 -16.49 3.75
N GLY A 156 -18.52 -17.58 3.56
CA GLY A 156 -17.42 -17.61 2.60
C GLY A 156 -16.26 -16.67 2.94
N THR A 157 -15.25 -16.58 2.09
CA THR A 157 -14.05 -15.78 2.34
C THR A 157 -13.45 -15.32 1.01
N ALA A 158 -13.43 -14.00 0.75
CA ALA A 158 -12.86 -13.35 -0.43
C ALA A 158 -11.58 -12.57 -0.04
N LEU A 159 -10.59 -13.27 0.53
CA LEU A 159 -9.36 -12.70 1.07
C LEU A 159 -8.50 -12.01 0.00
N TYR A 160 -8.29 -12.69 -1.14
CA TYR A 160 -7.40 -12.15 -2.18
C TYR A 160 -8.03 -10.94 -2.88
N ASP A 161 -9.35 -10.91 -3.05
CA ASP A 161 -10.07 -9.74 -3.57
C ASP A 161 -9.94 -8.55 -2.61
N ALA A 162 -10.04 -8.78 -1.29
CA ALA A 162 -9.86 -7.73 -0.28
C ALA A 162 -8.44 -7.16 -0.29
N ILE A 163 -7.41 -8.01 -0.42
CA ILE A 163 -6.02 -7.56 -0.52
C ILE A 163 -5.80 -6.77 -1.82
N ASP A 164 -6.27 -7.28 -2.96
CA ASP A 164 -6.11 -6.60 -4.25
C ASP A 164 -6.77 -5.21 -4.22
N PHE A 165 -8.01 -5.13 -3.74
CA PHE A 165 -8.74 -3.87 -3.60
C PHE A 165 -8.00 -2.87 -2.69
N ALA A 166 -7.57 -3.32 -1.50
CA ALA A 166 -6.83 -2.47 -0.56
C ALA A 166 -5.54 -1.91 -1.20
N CYS A 167 -4.80 -2.77 -1.90
CA CYS A 167 -3.52 -2.40 -2.48
C CYS A 167 -3.69 -1.58 -3.76
N ARG A 168 -4.51 -2.04 -4.72
CA ARG A 168 -4.62 -1.46 -6.07
C ARG A 168 -5.53 -0.25 -6.10
N GLU A 169 -6.70 -0.31 -5.45
CA GLU A 169 -7.70 0.74 -5.54
C GLU A 169 -7.55 1.83 -4.47
N LYS A 170 -6.90 1.53 -3.36
CA LYS A 170 -6.78 2.46 -2.24
C LYS A 170 -5.34 2.90 -1.96
N LEU A 171 -4.46 2.00 -1.57
CA LEU A 171 -3.10 2.34 -1.14
C LEU A 171 -2.19 2.78 -2.29
N SER A 172 -2.39 2.28 -3.53
CA SER A 172 -1.61 2.73 -4.69
C SER A 172 -1.97 4.14 -5.16
N ARG A 173 -3.19 4.60 -4.87
CA ARG A 173 -3.65 5.96 -5.22
C ARG A 173 -3.16 7.04 -4.27
N VAL A 174 -2.51 6.66 -3.18
CA VAL A 174 -1.84 7.62 -2.28
C VAL A 174 -0.74 8.34 -3.06
N PRO A 175 -0.62 9.69 -2.97
CA PRO A 175 0.34 10.46 -3.73
C PRO A 175 1.77 9.94 -3.60
N ARG A 176 2.46 9.70 -4.72
CA ARG A 176 3.82 9.14 -4.74
C ARG A 176 4.91 10.14 -4.36
N ASN A 177 4.62 11.43 -4.44
CA ASN A 177 5.53 12.52 -4.06
C ASN A 177 5.69 12.66 -2.54
N LEU A 178 4.83 12.02 -1.76
CA LEU A 178 4.91 11.96 -0.30
C LEU A 178 5.26 10.54 0.12
N HIS A 179 6.25 10.41 1.00
CA HIS A 179 6.64 9.12 1.56
C HIS A 179 5.64 8.70 2.64
N PHE A 180 4.88 7.64 2.39
CA PHE A 180 3.94 7.06 3.33
C PHE A 180 4.37 5.64 3.70
N ARG A 181 4.07 5.24 4.93
CA ARG A 181 4.06 3.82 5.31
C ARG A 181 2.73 3.23 4.89
N LYS A 182 2.74 2.37 3.89
CA LYS A 182 1.54 1.69 3.39
C LYS A 182 1.47 0.30 3.99
N VAL A 183 0.43 0.03 4.74
CA VAL A 183 0.29 -1.19 5.53
C VAL A 183 -1.09 -1.79 5.36
N VAL A 184 -1.12 -3.09 5.19
CA VAL A 184 -2.32 -3.92 5.31
C VAL A 184 -2.18 -4.77 6.57
N VAL A 185 -3.20 -4.78 7.42
CA VAL A 185 -3.30 -5.70 8.56
C VAL A 185 -4.50 -6.59 8.34
N ILE A 186 -4.27 -7.89 8.27
CA ILE A 186 -5.30 -8.91 8.02
C ILE A 186 -5.59 -9.64 9.32
N VAL A 187 -6.87 -9.84 9.62
CA VAL A 187 -7.32 -10.76 10.67
C VAL A 187 -8.19 -11.83 10.01
N SER A 188 -7.66 -13.04 9.84
CA SER A 188 -8.30 -14.14 9.10
C SER A 188 -7.63 -15.47 9.44
N ASP A 189 -8.31 -16.59 9.18
CA ASP A 189 -7.68 -17.93 9.18
C ASP A 189 -6.85 -18.19 7.90
N GLY A 190 -6.89 -17.26 6.94
CA GLY A 190 -6.09 -17.31 5.71
C GLY A 190 -6.66 -18.18 4.60
N GLU A 191 -7.82 -18.81 4.81
CA GLU A 191 -8.53 -19.54 3.76
C GLU A 191 -9.18 -18.55 2.78
N ASP A 192 -9.26 -18.95 1.53
CA ASP A 192 -9.95 -18.21 0.47
C ASP A 192 -10.85 -19.16 -0.31
N THR A 193 -12.14 -18.83 -0.39
CA THR A 193 -13.14 -19.69 -1.03
C THR A 193 -13.92 -18.99 -2.14
N GLN A 194 -13.86 -17.66 -2.23
CA GLN A 194 -14.75 -16.85 -3.07
C GLN A 194 -14.04 -15.81 -3.93
N SER A 195 -12.75 -15.57 -3.73
CA SER A 195 -12.04 -14.56 -4.52
C SER A 195 -12.00 -14.89 -6.01
N ARG A 196 -12.09 -13.87 -6.82
CA ARG A 196 -11.79 -13.91 -8.26
C ARG A 196 -10.30 -13.77 -8.52
N MET A 197 -9.61 -13.04 -7.65
CA MET A 197 -8.16 -12.87 -7.70
C MET A 197 -7.47 -14.11 -7.14
N THR A 198 -6.30 -14.41 -7.69
CA THR A 198 -5.41 -15.45 -7.16
C THR A 198 -4.50 -14.89 -6.08
N ARG A 199 -3.94 -15.77 -5.24
CA ARG A 199 -2.90 -15.42 -4.27
C ARG A 199 -1.73 -14.64 -4.90
N THR A 200 -1.30 -15.03 -6.09
CA THR A 200 -0.21 -14.38 -6.82
C THR A 200 -0.58 -12.97 -7.23
N GLN A 201 -1.80 -12.74 -7.73
CA GLN A 201 -2.27 -11.42 -8.12
C GLN A 201 -2.39 -10.48 -6.91
N ALA A 202 -2.92 -10.99 -5.77
CA ALA A 202 -2.98 -10.23 -4.53
C ALA A 202 -1.58 -9.83 -4.01
N LEU A 203 -0.62 -10.76 -4.05
CA LEU A 203 0.78 -10.47 -3.71
C LEU A 203 1.41 -9.43 -4.64
N GLU A 204 1.22 -9.58 -5.96
CA GLU A 204 1.71 -8.59 -6.92
C GLU A 204 1.13 -7.20 -6.69
N ALA A 205 -0.16 -7.10 -6.36
CA ALA A 205 -0.79 -5.82 -6.04
C ALA A 205 -0.12 -5.17 -4.82
N ALA A 206 0.18 -5.94 -3.77
CA ALA A 206 0.87 -5.46 -2.60
C ALA A 206 2.31 -4.99 -2.91
N ILE A 207 3.07 -5.78 -3.67
CA ILE A 207 4.46 -5.43 -4.05
C ILE A 207 4.49 -4.18 -4.92
N LYS A 208 3.62 -4.09 -5.95
CA LYS A 208 3.51 -2.92 -6.84
C LYS A 208 3.01 -1.66 -6.12
N GLY A 209 2.23 -1.84 -5.04
CA GLY A 209 1.74 -0.76 -4.19
C GLY A 209 2.73 -0.30 -3.11
N ASP A 210 3.90 -0.95 -2.95
CA ASP A 210 4.83 -0.76 -1.83
C ASP A 210 4.17 -0.99 -0.47
N VAL A 211 3.29 -1.99 -0.38
CA VAL A 211 2.48 -2.30 0.81
C VAL A 211 3.11 -3.43 1.61
N VAL A 212 3.26 -3.23 2.92
CA VAL A 212 3.66 -4.29 3.85
C VAL A 212 2.41 -4.94 4.43
N ILE A 213 2.35 -6.27 4.36
CA ILE A 213 1.24 -7.06 4.90
C ILE A 213 1.63 -7.65 6.26
N TYR A 214 0.83 -7.36 7.28
CA TYR A 214 0.83 -8.06 8.55
C TYR A 214 -0.42 -8.91 8.66
N ALA A 215 -0.36 -10.01 9.37
CA ALA A 215 -1.54 -10.82 9.62
C ALA A 215 -1.60 -11.29 11.09
N ILE A 216 -2.82 -11.46 11.57
CA ILE A 216 -3.14 -12.15 12.81
C ILE A 216 -4.01 -13.33 12.41
N SER A 217 -3.51 -14.54 12.62
CA SER A 217 -4.30 -15.74 12.34
C SER A 217 -5.43 -15.86 13.34
N SER A 218 -6.65 -16.03 12.83
CA SER A 218 -7.82 -16.37 13.64
C SER A 218 -8.02 -17.89 13.78
N ASN A 219 -7.09 -18.68 13.25
CA ASN A 219 -7.14 -20.13 13.38
C ASN A 219 -7.03 -20.55 14.86
N SER A 220 -7.99 -21.34 15.32
CA SER A 220 -8.00 -21.89 16.68
C SER A 220 -7.36 -23.27 16.78
N ASN A 221 -6.92 -23.87 15.65
CA ASN A 221 -6.24 -25.15 15.64
C ASN A 221 -4.76 -24.96 16.04
N PRO A 222 -4.20 -25.73 16.96
CA PRO A 222 -2.77 -25.70 17.29
C PRO A 222 -1.85 -26.09 16.12
N ALA A 223 -2.34 -26.86 15.16
CA ALA A 223 -1.58 -27.24 13.97
C ALA A 223 -1.65 -26.13 12.90
N GLU A 224 -0.52 -25.89 12.24
CA GLU A 224 -0.45 -24.94 11.12
C GLU A 224 -1.32 -25.42 9.96
N THR A 225 -2.27 -24.59 9.53
CA THR A 225 -3.17 -24.86 8.41
C THR A 225 -2.57 -24.37 7.08
N GLU A 226 -3.26 -24.70 5.97
CA GLU A 226 -2.90 -24.13 4.66
C GLU A 226 -3.11 -22.60 4.65
N GLY A 227 -4.19 -22.11 5.26
CA GLY A 227 -4.44 -20.69 5.40
C GLY A 227 -3.33 -19.97 6.18
N ASP A 228 -2.83 -20.56 7.25
CA ASP A 228 -1.68 -20.02 8.00
C ASP A 228 -0.43 -19.89 7.12
N ARG A 229 -0.19 -20.88 6.25
CA ARG A 229 0.92 -20.85 5.28
C ARG A 229 0.73 -19.74 4.25
N VAL A 230 -0.51 -19.53 3.78
CA VAL A 230 -0.86 -18.42 2.88
C VAL A 230 -0.58 -17.08 3.54
N LEU A 231 -1.07 -16.85 4.77
CA LEU A 231 -0.81 -15.61 5.50
C LEU A 231 0.69 -15.38 5.69
N ARG A 232 1.43 -16.42 6.08
CA ARG A 232 2.89 -16.36 6.27
C ARG A 232 3.62 -16.01 4.98
N PHE A 233 3.20 -16.60 3.86
CA PHE A 233 3.76 -16.32 2.55
C PHE A 233 3.56 -14.83 2.17
N LEU A 234 2.32 -14.34 2.20
CA LEU A 234 1.99 -12.95 1.85
C LEU A 234 2.74 -11.94 2.73
N ALA A 235 2.76 -12.17 4.04
CA ALA A 235 3.46 -11.31 4.98
C ALA A 235 4.98 -11.32 4.76
N SER A 236 5.59 -12.50 4.60
CA SER A 236 7.05 -12.61 4.45
C SER A 236 7.56 -12.00 3.14
N GLU A 237 6.81 -12.11 2.03
CA GLU A 237 7.21 -11.54 0.74
C GLU A 237 7.18 -10.01 0.76
N THR A 238 6.28 -9.42 1.57
CA THR A 238 6.12 -7.97 1.69
C THR A 238 6.90 -7.35 2.84
N GLY A 239 7.60 -8.15 3.65
CA GLY A 239 8.45 -7.69 4.76
C GLY A 239 7.73 -7.58 6.12
N GLY A 240 6.49 -8.04 6.22
CA GLY A 240 5.76 -8.14 7.47
C GLY A 240 5.90 -9.51 8.15
N PHE A 241 4.95 -9.86 9.01
CA PHE A 241 4.90 -11.14 9.72
C PHE A 241 3.47 -11.53 10.09
N VAL A 242 3.31 -12.78 10.50
CA VAL A 242 2.07 -13.31 11.05
C VAL A 242 2.21 -13.54 12.54
N VAL A 243 1.17 -13.21 13.30
CA VAL A 243 1.02 -13.58 14.70
C VAL A 243 -0.02 -14.69 14.80
N PHE A 244 0.30 -15.71 15.60
CA PHE A 244 -0.58 -16.83 15.90
C PHE A 244 -0.97 -16.75 17.38
N PRO A 245 -2.11 -16.15 17.73
CA PRO A 245 -2.56 -16.08 19.12
C PRO A 245 -2.96 -17.49 19.62
N PHE A 246 -2.45 -17.90 20.77
CA PHE A 246 -2.82 -19.19 21.39
C PHE A 246 -4.23 -19.16 21.99
N LYS A 247 -4.68 -18.01 22.41
CA LYS A 247 -6.00 -17.79 23.01
C LYS A 247 -6.65 -16.56 22.43
N ARG A 248 -7.97 -16.50 22.48
CA ARG A 248 -8.74 -15.31 22.07
C ARG A 248 -8.32 -14.04 22.81
N SER A 249 -7.93 -14.16 24.09
CA SER A 249 -7.38 -13.05 24.89
C SER A 249 -6.09 -12.47 24.33
N ASP A 250 -5.34 -13.23 23.53
CA ASP A 250 -4.04 -12.82 23.03
C ASP A 250 -4.12 -11.96 21.75
N LEU A 251 -5.34 -11.77 21.21
CA LEU A 251 -5.58 -10.93 20.02
C LEU A 251 -5.10 -9.49 20.24
N ALA A 252 -5.40 -8.90 21.41
CA ALA A 252 -4.95 -7.54 21.74
C ALA A 252 -3.41 -7.46 21.74
N GLN A 253 -2.74 -8.44 22.35
CA GLN A 253 -1.28 -8.52 22.38
C GLN A 253 -0.69 -8.71 20.96
N SER A 254 -1.40 -9.45 20.09
CA SER A 254 -1.01 -9.62 18.69
C SER A 254 -1.01 -8.29 17.93
N PHE A 255 -2.05 -7.49 18.13
CA PHE A 255 -2.13 -6.13 17.58
C PHE A 255 -1.07 -5.19 18.16
N ASP A 256 -0.81 -5.26 19.48
CA ASP A 256 0.24 -4.46 20.12
C ASP A 256 1.62 -4.77 19.53
N ARG A 257 1.89 -6.03 19.19
CA ARG A 257 3.13 -6.44 18.54
C ARG A 257 3.27 -5.77 17.17
N ILE A 258 2.21 -5.75 16.36
CA ILE A 258 2.21 -5.06 15.06
C ILE A 258 2.40 -3.55 15.26
N ALA A 259 1.63 -2.92 16.16
CA ALA A 259 1.72 -1.49 16.43
C ALA A 259 3.11 -1.07 16.92
N ASN A 260 3.76 -1.88 17.75
CA ASN A 260 5.13 -1.65 18.21
C ASN A 260 6.16 -1.75 17.08
N GLU A 261 5.97 -2.68 16.15
CA GLU A 261 6.84 -2.79 14.99
C GLU A 261 6.71 -1.58 14.07
N LEU A 262 5.49 -1.17 13.75
CA LEU A 262 5.23 0.01 12.90
C LEU A 262 5.95 1.27 13.40
N ARG A 263 6.28 1.36 14.69
CA ARG A 263 7.00 2.51 15.29
C ARG A 263 8.51 2.38 15.28
N ARG A 264 9.04 1.19 15.00
CA ARG A 264 10.47 0.88 15.11
C ARG A 264 11.09 0.44 13.79
N GLN A 265 10.36 0.62 12.69
CA GLN A 265 10.88 0.39 11.35
C GLN A 265 11.85 1.49 10.93
N TYR A 266 12.70 1.14 10.00
CA TYR A 266 13.57 2.06 9.28
C TYR A 266 13.05 2.24 7.86
N ALA A 267 13.01 3.49 7.39
CA ALA A 267 12.73 3.82 6.01
C ALA A 267 14.08 4.03 5.29
N ILE A 268 14.33 3.25 4.27
CA ILE A 268 15.54 3.27 3.47
C ILE A 268 15.14 3.57 2.04
N LEU A 269 15.72 4.62 1.45
CA LEU A 269 15.55 4.98 0.06
C LEU A 269 16.86 4.81 -0.67
N TYR A 270 16.85 4.06 -1.77
CA TYR A 270 18.01 3.92 -2.63
C TYR A 270 17.64 4.12 -4.10
N ARG A 271 18.64 4.40 -4.93
CA ARG A 271 18.51 4.41 -6.38
C ARG A 271 19.19 3.18 -6.94
N PRO A 272 18.49 2.33 -7.68
CA PRO A 272 19.11 1.20 -8.35
C PRO A 272 20.21 1.61 -9.33
N GLU A 273 21.34 0.93 -9.28
CA GLU A 273 22.45 1.09 -10.23
C GLU A 273 22.93 -0.28 -10.73
N PRO A 274 22.72 -0.60 -12.04
CA PRO A 274 22.04 0.21 -13.07
C PRO A 274 20.53 0.31 -12.82
N LEU A 275 19.89 1.39 -13.31
CA LEU A 275 18.43 1.56 -13.21
C LEU A 275 17.74 0.52 -14.10
N PRO A 276 16.93 -0.40 -13.54
CA PRO A 276 16.21 -1.37 -14.33
C PRO A 276 14.94 -0.77 -14.92
N THR A 277 14.68 -1.07 -16.19
CA THR A 277 13.48 -0.62 -16.93
C THR A 277 12.83 -1.77 -17.70
N ASP A 278 13.01 -2.99 -17.21
CA ASP A 278 12.65 -4.22 -17.89
C ASP A 278 11.30 -4.82 -17.48
N GLY A 279 10.59 -4.20 -16.53
CA GLY A 279 9.32 -4.66 -15.99
C GLY A 279 9.43 -5.95 -15.15
N ARG A 280 10.64 -6.46 -14.92
CA ARG A 280 10.86 -7.73 -14.21
C ARG A 280 10.92 -7.53 -12.69
N TYR A 281 10.83 -8.65 -12.00
CA TYR A 281 11.00 -8.69 -10.55
C TYR A 281 12.48 -8.68 -10.19
N HIS A 282 12.87 -7.71 -9.36
CA HIS A 282 14.23 -7.53 -8.84
C HIS A 282 14.24 -7.87 -7.35
N THR A 283 15.16 -8.75 -6.95
CA THR A 283 15.30 -9.15 -5.55
C THR A 283 16.03 -8.10 -4.75
N VAL A 284 15.58 -7.87 -3.51
CA VAL A 284 16.20 -6.93 -2.57
C VAL A 284 16.51 -7.64 -1.26
N GLU A 285 17.67 -7.37 -0.73
CA GLU A 285 18.09 -7.83 0.59
C GLU A 285 18.69 -6.66 1.37
N VAL A 286 18.32 -6.54 2.64
CA VAL A 286 18.89 -5.55 3.56
C VAL A 286 19.60 -6.28 4.69
N ARG A 287 20.83 -5.88 5.00
CA ARG A 287 21.66 -6.46 6.06
C ARG A 287 22.16 -5.37 7.01
N VAL A 288 22.48 -5.76 8.25
CA VAL A 288 23.22 -4.89 9.19
C VAL A 288 24.67 -5.30 9.17
N LYS A 289 25.56 -4.35 8.80
CA LYS A 289 27.01 -4.57 8.66
C LYS A 289 27.63 -5.01 9.98
N GLY A 290 28.52 -6.00 9.91
CA GLY A 290 29.33 -6.44 11.06
C GLY A 290 28.55 -7.09 12.22
N LYS A 291 27.21 -7.19 12.15
CA LYS A 291 26.38 -7.71 13.25
C LYS A 291 25.62 -8.96 12.83
N LYS A 292 26.30 -10.11 12.86
CA LYS A 292 25.72 -11.44 12.53
C LYS A 292 24.54 -11.86 13.44
N ASN A 293 24.28 -11.10 14.50
CA ASN A 293 23.26 -11.41 15.51
C ASN A 293 21.93 -10.70 15.27
N PHE A 294 21.85 -9.88 14.24
CA PHE A 294 20.65 -9.17 13.88
C PHE A 294 19.99 -9.83 12.66
N SER A 295 18.67 -9.89 12.68
CA SER A 295 17.85 -10.29 11.54
C SER A 295 17.11 -9.07 11.01
N VAL A 296 17.10 -8.92 9.69
CA VAL A 296 16.39 -7.83 9.01
C VAL A 296 15.25 -8.40 8.21
N ARG A 297 14.05 -7.83 8.36
CA ARG A 297 12.91 -8.08 7.51
C ARG A 297 12.63 -6.84 6.69
N CYS A 298 12.48 -7.04 5.39
CA CYS A 298 11.96 -6.07 4.43
C CYS A 298 11.28 -6.85 3.30
N ARG A 299 10.62 -6.18 2.37
CA ARG A 299 10.13 -6.83 1.16
C ARG A 299 11.27 -7.52 0.41
N LYS A 300 11.00 -8.65 -0.20
CA LYS A 300 12.02 -9.45 -0.90
C LYS A 300 12.40 -8.92 -2.28
N GLY A 301 11.61 -8.00 -2.81
CA GLY A 301 11.87 -7.40 -4.11
C GLY A 301 10.77 -6.44 -4.56
N TYR A 302 10.89 -6.00 -5.80
CA TYR A 302 9.92 -5.11 -6.44
C TYR A 302 9.91 -5.37 -7.96
N PHE A 303 8.86 -4.89 -8.63
CA PHE A 303 8.80 -4.91 -10.09
C PHE A 303 9.38 -3.60 -10.63
N ALA A 304 10.39 -3.70 -11.49
CA ALA A 304 10.95 -2.55 -12.18
C ALA A 304 9.90 -1.90 -13.08
N PRO A 305 9.96 -0.57 -13.32
CA PRO A 305 9.12 0.05 -14.32
C PRO A 305 9.47 -0.49 -15.71
N LEU A 306 8.47 -0.52 -16.60
CA LEU A 306 8.73 -0.67 -18.03
C LEU A 306 9.19 0.67 -18.58
N SER A 307 10.26 0.68 -19.38
CA SER A 307 10.58 1.85 -20.21
C SER A 307 9.38 2.18 -21.10
N PRO A 308 8.98 3.45 -21.22
CA PRO A 308 7.93 3.85 -22.15
C PRO A 308 8.30 3.57 -23.59
#